data_fb0ecbeb5249856c8030c89ea04eb43e
#
_entry.id   fb0ecbeb5249856c8030c89ea04eb43e
#
_cell.length_a   1.000
_cell.length_b   1.000
_cell.length_c   1.000
_cell.angle_alpha   90.00
_cell.angle_beta   90.00
_cell.angle_gamma   90.00
#
_symmetry.space_group_name_H-M   'P 1'
#
loop_
_entity.id
_entity.type
_entity.pdbx_description
1 polymer ?
#
loop_
_entity_poly.entity_id
_entity_poly.type
_entity_poly.pdbx_seq_one_letter_code
_entity_poly.pdbx_strand_id
1 'polypeptide(L)'
;TPTKGWNEAEFSKSFKYYINIVSNADMPHVYTLYAANGKAVRTLEDNAALKAKLEDYAVAKKEFIQIPAADGTTLLNAWLMKPVNFDASKSYPLLIVQYSGPNSQQVSNSWGMDWTQYLAQEGYIVACIDPRGTAARGEEFRKCTYMQLGKIESDDMIAAAKWLAGQSYIDAKKVGIWGWSFGGFMSSLCLMKGNDVFST
;
A
#
# COMPACT_ATOMS: atom_id res chain seq x y z
N THR A 1 -20.67 7.80 -3.54
CA THR A 1 -20.99 6.37 -3.67
C THR A 1 -21.65 5.87 -2.41
N PRO A 2 -22.65 4.98 -2.50
CA PRO A 2 -23.40 4.51 -1.33
C PRO A 2 -22.61 3.52 -0.46
N THR A 3 -21.50 2.96 -0.96
CA THR A 3 -20.74 1.90 -0.30
C THR A 3 -19.40 2.42 0.19
N LYS A 4 -19.04 2.10 1.46
CA LYS A 4 -17.73 2.43 2.02
C LYS A 4 -16.66 1.53 1.40
N GLY A 5 -15.50 2.10 1.10
CA GLY A 5 -14.35 1.41 0.51
C GLY A 5 -13.74 2.22 -0.63
N TRP A 6 -12.81 1.60 -1.33
CA TRP A 6 -12.29 2.13 -2.58
C TRP A 6 -13.35 1.99 -3.66
N ASN A 7 -13.69 3.07 -4.34
CA ASN A 7 -14.73 3.09 -5.36
C ASN A 7 -14.18 3.65 -6.66
N GLU A 8 -14.43 2.94 -7.76
CA GLU A 8 -14.17 3.38 -9.12
C GLU A 8 -15.48 3.39 -9.91
N ALA A 9 -15.62 4.31 -10.84
CA ALA A 9 -16.83 4.42 -11.65
C ALA A 9 -16.49 4.45 -13.14
N GLU A 10 -17.02 3.49 -13.89
CA GLU A 10 -16.92 3.43 -15.34
C GLU A 10 -18.25 3.84 -15.98
N PHE A 11 -18.24 4.94 -16.70
CA PHE A 11 -19.46 5.49 -17.31
C PHE A 11 -19.71 4.95 -18.70
N SER A 12 -20.97 4.65 -19.00
CA SER A 12 -21.42 4.40 -20.37
C SER A 12 -21.21 5.63 -21.27
N LYS A 13 -21.05 5.44 -22.58
CA LYS A 13 -20.89 6.53 -23.55
C LYS A 13 -22.02 7.57 -23.49
N SER A 14 -23.23 7.18 -23.11
CA SER A 14 -24.39 8.05 -22.98
C SER A 14 -24.53 8.70 -21.62
N PHE A 15 -23.66 8.38 -20.66
CA PHE A 15 -23.74 8.79 -19.24
C PHE A 15 -25.06 8.42 -18.55
N LYS A 16 -25.87 7.55 -19.13
CA LYS A 16 -27.13 7.08 -18.53
C LYS A 16 -26.93 6.01 -17.47
N TYR A 17 -25.80 5.32 -17.53
CA TYR A 17 -25.43 4.25 -16.61
C TYR A 17 -23.95 4.35 -16.25
N TYR A 18 -23.60 3.77 -15.11
CA TYR A 18 -22.19 3.54 -14.72
C TYR A 18 -22.07 2.23 -13.97
N ILE A 19 -20.90 1.59 -14.08
CA ILE A 19 -20.51 0.47 -13.23
C ILE A 19 -19.72 1.06 -12.06
N ASN A 20 -20.18 0.81 -10.85
CA ASN A 20 -19.38 1.07 -9.65
C ASN A 20 -18.63 -0.19 -9.28
N ILE A 21 -17.31 -0.06 -9.13
CA ILE A 21 -16.41 -1.12 -8.69
C ILE A 21 -15.99 -0.75 -7.28
N VAL A 22 -16.41 -1.52 -6.29
CA VAL A 22 -16.09 -1.25 -4.89
C VAL A 22 -15.29 -2.40 -4.29
N SER A 23 -14.28 -2.07 -3.49
CA SER A 23 -13.50 -3.03 -2.72
C SER A 23 -12.95 -2.39 -1.45
N ASN A 24 -12.35 -3.18 -0.58
CA ASN A 24 -11.45 -2.73 0.47
C ASN A 24 -10.35 -3.79 0.68
N ALA A 25 -9.41 -3.56 1.60
CA ALA A 25 -8.29 -4.46 1.81
C ALA A 25 -8.69 -5.91 2.14
N ASP A 26 -9.88 -6.11 2.74
CA ASP A 26 -10.40 -7.41 3.17
C ASP A 26 -11.56 -7.92 2.27
N MET A 27 -11.95 -7.17 1.25
CA MET A 27 -13.12 -7.47 0.42
C MET A 27 -12.78 -7.40 -1.06
N PRO A 28 -12.87 -8.52 -1.82
CA PRO A 28 -12.75 -8.54 -3.26
C PRO A 28 -13.69 -7.54 -3.95
N HIS A 29 -13.36 -7.18 -5.18
CA HIS A 29 -14.13 -6.23 -5.97
C HIS A 29 -15.58 -6.70 -6.17
N VAL A 30 -16.53 -5.81 -5.96
CA VAL A 30 -17.94 -5.98 -6.30
C VAL A 30 -18.31 -4.99 -7.39
N TYR A 31 -18.89 -5.50 -8.47
CA TYR A 31 -19.26 -4.75 -9.66
C TYR A 31 -20.78 -4.57 -9.69
N THR A 32 -21.25 -3.36 -9.62
CA THR A 32 -22.69 -3.06 -9.64
C THR A 32 -23.02 -2.02 -10.70
N LEU A 33 -23.99 -2.33 -11.55
CA LEU A 33 -24.55 -1.39 -12.52
C LEU A 33 -25.52 -0.45 -11.84
N TYR A 34 -25.33 0.84 -12.06
CA TYR A 34 -26.18 1.93 -11.58
C TYR A 34 -26.74 2.73 -12.75
N ALA A 35 -27.96 3.25 -12.61
CA ALA A 35 -28.46 4.34 -13.42
C ALA A 35 -27.81 5.66 -12.98
N ALA A 36 -27.79 6.67 -13.87
CA ALA A 36 -27.16 7.97 -13.60
C ALA A 36 -27.72 8.70 -12.36
N ASN A 37 -28.95 8.39 -11.97
CA ASN A 37 -29.58 8.92 -10.76
C ASN A 37 -29.15 8.23 -9.46
N GLY A 38 -28.19 7.29 -9.53
CA GLY A 38 -27.69 6.55 -8.38
C GLY A 38 -28.50 5.31 -7.99
N LYS A 39 -29.58 4.98 -8.72
CA LYS A 39 -30.36 3.76 -8.45
C LYS A 39 -29.60 2.54 -8.92
N ALA A 40 -29.35 1.59 -8.02
CA ALA A 40 -28.78 0.28 -8.39
C ALA A 40 -29.73 -0.47 -9.33
N VAL A 41 -29.19 -0.95 -10.45
CA VAL A 41 -29.93 -1.74 -11.45
C VAL A 41 -29.75 -3.23 -11.16
N ARG A 42 -28.48 -3.67 -11.06
CA ARG A 42 -28.14 -5.06 -10.67
C ARG A 42 -26.66 -5.17 -10.31
N THR A 43 -26.34 -6.14 -9.49
CA THR A 43 -24.97 -6.62 -9.31
C THR A 43 -24.55 -7.43 -10.54
N LEU A 44 -23.38 -7.12 -11.09
CA LEU A 44 -22.80 -7.84 -12.22
C LEU A 44 -21.92 -9.00 -11.75
N GLU A 45 -21.11 -8.71 -10.71
CA GLU A 45 -20.22 -9.70 -10.08
C GLU A 45 -20.02 -9.29 -8.61
N ASP A 46 -20.20 -10.22 -7.67
CA ASP A 46 -20.00 -9.99 -6.24
C ASP A 46 -18.78 -10.72 -5.67
N ASN A 47 -18.13 -11.55 -6.49
CA ASN A 47 -17.00 -12.38 -6.09
C ASN A 47 -17.25 -13.25 -4.82
N ALA A 48 -18.49 -13.63 -4.58
CA ALA A 48 -18.86 -14.42 -3.40
C ALA A 48 -18.13 -15.77 -3.36
N ALA A 49 -17.95 -16.42 -4.51
CA ALA A 49 -17.21 -17.68 -4.62
C ALA A 49 -15.73 -17.51 -4.27
N LEU A 50 -15.10 -16.42 -4.73
CA LEU A 50 -13.72 -16.07 -4.36
C LEU A 50 -13.62 -15.80 -2.86
N LYS A 51 -14.54 -15.00 -2.31
CA LYS A 51 -14.57 -14.68 -0.89
C LYS A 51 -14.69 -15.95 -0.03
N ALA A 52 -15.61 -16.85 -0.37
CA ALA A 52 -15.76 -18.13 0.34
C ALA A 52 -14.48 -18.97 0.25
N LYS A 53 -13.85 -19.03 -0.93
CA LYS A 53 -12.61 -19.79 -1.10
C LYS A 53 -11.43 -19.19 -0.30
N LEU A 54 -11.38 -17.87 -0.12
CA LEU A 54 -10.34 -17.21 0.68
C LEU A 54 -10.45 -17.54 2.18
N GLU A 55 -11.62 -17.94 2.66
CA GLU A 55 -11.82 -18.40 4.05
C GLU A 55 -11.06 -19.72 4.34
N ASP A 56 -10.78 -20.52 3.30
CA ASP A 56 -9.97 -21.74 3.40
C ASP A 56 -8.47 -21.46 3.54
N TYR A 57 -8.04 -20.22 3.31
CA TYR A 57 -6.64 -19.81 3.34
C TYR A 57 -6.39 -18.81 4.46
N ALA A 58 -5.25 -18.98 5.11
CA ALA A 58 -4.77 -18.01 6.08
C ALA A 58 -4.17 -16.78 5.34
N VAL A 59 -5.00 -15.79 5.04
CA VAL A 59 -4.60 -14.56 4.33
C VAL A 59 -4.12 -13.53 5.34
N ALA A 60 -2.90 -13.03 5.14
CA ALA A 60 -2.36 -11.95 5.97
C ALA A 60 -3.08 -10.62 5.67
N LYS A 61 -3.45 -9.89 6.71
CA LYS A 61 -4.22 -8.64 6.61
C LYS A 61 -3.31 -7.43 6.54
N LYS A 62 -3.75 -6.40 5.81
CA LYS A 62 -3.11 -5.09 5.80
C LYS A 62 -3.55 -4.28 7.02
N GLU A 63 -2.61 -3.90 7.85
CA GLU A 63 -2.80 -2.96 8.96
C GLU A 63 -2.39 -1.57 8.50
N PHE A 64 -3.33 -0.63 8.41
CA PHE A 64 -3.03 0.75 8.01
C PHE A 64 -2.48 1.53 9.20
N ILE A 65 -1.32 2.15 9.00
CA ILE A 65 -0.61 2.93 10.01
C ILE A 65 -0.11 4.26 9.44
N GLN A 66 0.38 5.13 10.32
CA GLN A 66 1.11 6.33 9.94
C GLN A 66 2.51 6.30 10.53
N ILE A 67 3.50 6.71 9.75
CA ILE A 67 4.92 6.69 10.09
C ILE A 67 5.47 8.13 9.95
N PRO A 68 6.29 8.62 10.90
CA PRO A 68 6.93 9.93 10.75
C PRO A 68 7.83 10.01 9.51
N ALA A 69 7.70 11.07 8.74
CA ALA A 69 8.60 11.42 7.64
C ALA A 69 9.95 11.92 8.15
N ALA A 70 10.91 12.12 7.24
CA ALA A 70 12.23 12.63 7.57
C ALA A 70 12.24 14.04 8.21
N ASP A 71 11.18 14.84 7.97
CA ASP A 71 11.04 16.17 8.59
C ASP A 71 10.56 16.11 10.06
N GLY A 72 10.21 14.93 10.56
CA GLY A 72 9.75 14.68 11.93
C GLY A 72 8.33 15.21 12.25
N THR A 73 7.66 15.83 11.29
CA THR A 73 6.34 16.46 11.47
C THR A 73 5.26 15.87 10.58
N THR A 74 5.60 15.55 9.34
CA THR A 74 4.69 14.92 8.39
C THR A 74 4.51 13.44 8.74
N LEU A 75 3.24 12.96 8.73
CA LEU A 75 2.94 11.55 8.88
C LEU A 75 2.71 10.94 7.49
N LEU A 76 3.46 9.92 7.14
CA LEU A 76 3.33 9.15 5.90
C LEU A 76 2.28 8.05 6.08
N ASN A 77 1.43 7.86 5.09
CA ASN A 77 0.53 6.71 5.08
C ASN A 77 1.32 5.45 4.74
N ALA A 78 1.03 4.38 5.46
CA ALA A 78 1.63 3.07 5.26
C ALA A 78 0.63 1.94 5.54
N TRP A 79 0.93 0.76 5.03
CA TRP A 79 0.34 -0.46 5.55
C TRP A 79 1.43 -1.47 5.89
N LEU A 80 1.15 -2.29 6.91
CA LEU A 80 1.93 -3.46 7.29
C LEU A 80 1.12 -4.72 7.04
N MET A 81 1.80 -5.76 6.57
CA MET A 81 1.29 -7.12 6.50
C MET A 81 2.20 -7.99 7.34
N LYS A 82 1.68 -8.55 8.42
CA LYS A 82 2.39 -9.44 9.32
C LYS A 82 2.16 -10.90 8.95
N PRO A 83 3.08 -11.82 9.28
CA PRO A 83 2.85 -13.25 9.14
C PRO A 83 1.53 -13.69 9.79
N VAL A 84 0.86 -14.66 9.21
CA VAL A 84 -0.42 -15.17 9.74
C VAL A 84 -0.28 -15.68 11.18
N ASN A 85 0.85 -16.33 11.48
CA ASN A 85 1.19 -16.81 12.82
C ASN A 85 2.13 -15.83 13.54
N PHE A 86 1.82 -14.52 13.43
CA PHE A 86 2.63 -13.48 14.06
C PHE A 86 2.68 -13.63 15.58
N ASP A 87 3.90 -13.60 16.11
CA ASP A 87 4.22 -13.67 17.52
C ASP A 87 5.08 -12.46 17.90
N ALA A 88 4.53 -11.55 18.68
CA ALA A 88 5.21 -10.30 19.06
C ALA A 88 6.50 -10.50 19.89
N SER A 89 6.77 -11.72 20.39
CA SER A 89 8.01 -12.07 21.08
C SER A 89 9.15 -12.44 20.14
N LYS A 90 8.87 -12.61 18.84
CA LYS A 90 9.84 -12.95 17.80
C LYS A 90 10.23 -11.75 16.98
N SER A 91 11.39 -11.84 16.32
CA SER A 91 11.85 -10.85 15.34
C SER A 91 11.72 -11.39 13.92
N TYR A 92 11.23 -10.57 13.02
CA TYR A 92 10.94 -10.92 11.63
C TYR A 92 11.74 -10.05 10.65
N PRO A 93 12.20 -10.61 9.52
CA PRO A 93 12.74 -9.79 8.43
C PRO A 93 11.64 -8.86 7.88
N LEU A 94 12.05 -7.66 7.48
CA LEU A 94 11.17 -6.66 6.88
C LEU A 94 11.52 -6.48 5.40
N LEU A 95 10.50 -6.54 4.53
CA LEU A 95 10.61 -6.05 3.16
C LEU A 95 9.70 -4.83 2.97
N ILE A 96 10.29 -3.71 2.57
CA ILE A 96 9.55 -2.52 2.16
C ILE A 96 9.31 -2.59 0.65
N VAL A 97 8.05 -2.63 0.25
CA VAL A 97 7.63 -2.55 -1.15
C VAL A 97 7.14 -1.14 -1.45
N GLN A 98 7.59 -0.52 -2.53
CA GLN A 98 7.27 0.87 -2.82
C GLN A 98 7.38 1.20 -4.32
N TYR A 99 6.71 2.25 -4.73
CA TYR A 99 6.91 2.90 -6.03
C TYR A 99 7.46 4.31 -5.86
N SER A 100 6.90 5.11 -4.96
CA SER A 100 7.32 6.46 -4.56
C SER A 100 7.33 7.50 -5.70
N GLY A 101 6.85 7.14 -6.88
CA GLY A 101 6.86 8.04 -8.04
C GLY A 101 5.90 9.22 -7.85
N PRO A 102 6.18 10.37 -8.51
CA PRO A 102 5.34 11.55 -8.41
C PRO A 102 3.89 11.25 -8.76
N ASN A 103 2.96 11.74 -7.92
CA ASN A 103 1.51 11.56 -8.09
C ASN A 103 1.02 10.09 -8.13
N SER A 104 1.82 9.14 -7.64
CA SER A 104 1.41 7.75 -7.45
C SER A 104 0.76 7.54 -6.08
N GLN A 105 0.00 6.46 -5.92
CA GLN A 105 -0.54 6.02 -4.64
C GLN A 105 -0.48 4.50 -4.57
N GLN A 106 0.25 3.96 -3.59
CA GLN A 106 0.35 2.52 -3.32
C GLN A 106 -0.42 2.14 -2.04
N VAL A 107 -0.50 3.07 -1.10
CA VAL A 107 -1.23 2.86 0.15
C VAL A 107 -2.70 3.23 -0.07
N SER A 108 -3.51 2.23 -0.37
CA SER A 108 -4.96 2.38 -0.59
C SER A 108 -5.73 1.28 0.13
N ASN A 109 -6.92 1.61 0.62
CA ASN A 109 -7.86 0.63 1.17
C ASN A 109 -8.65 -0.02 0.03
N SER A 110 -7.93 -0.74 -0.83
CA SER A 110 -8.47 -1.48 -1.98
C SER A 110 -8.04 -2.94 -1.93
N TRP A 111 -8.83 -3.79 -2.58
CA TRP A 111 -8.48 -5.20 -2.74
C TRP A 111 -7.24 -5.36 -3.62
N GLY A 112 -6.35 -6.24 -3.20
CA GLY A 112 -5.22 -6.69 -3.99
C GLY A 112 -4.54 -7.86 -3.27
N MET A 113 -4.28 -8.93 -4.03
CA MET A 113 -3.55 -10.09 -3.56
C MET A 113 -2.45 -10.38 -4.58
N ASP A 114 -1.21 -10.38 -4.13
CA ASP A 114 -0.04 -10.58 -4.95
C ASP A 114 1.04 -11.40 -4.20
N TRP A 115 2.24 -11.42 -4.72
CA TRP A 115 3.38 -12.15 -4.17
C TRP A 115 3.76 -11.73 -2.72
N THR A 116 3.32 -10.57 -2.24
CA THR A 116 3.55 -10.14 -0.86
C THR A 116 2.84 -11.04 0.15
N GLN A 117 1.71 -11.62 -0.22
CA GLN A 117 1.01 -12.63 0.60
C GLN A 117 1.88 -13.88 0.81
N TYR A 118 2.60 -14.33 -0.23
CA TYR A 118 3.53 -15.44 -0.11
C TYR A 118 4.66 -15.12 0.87
N LEU A 119 5.23 -13.91 0.82
CA LEU A 119 6.26 -13.51 1.78
C LEU A 119 5.75 -13.49 3.22
N ALA A 120 4.52 -13.04 3.43
CA ALA A 120 3.91 -13.09 4.77
C ALA A 120 3.74 -14.53 5.26
N GLN A 121 3.44 -15.49 4.37
CA GLN A 121 3.41 -16.93 4.71
C GLN A 121 4.81 -17.46 5.07
N GLU A 122 5.86 -16.99 4.38
CA GLU A 122 7.26 -17.35 4.62
C GLU A 122 7.87 -16.64 5.85
N GLY A 123 7.06 -15.89 6.60
CA GLY A 123 7.49 -15.27 7.84
C GLY A 123 8.16 -13.90 7.68
N TYR A 124 7.92 -13.20 6.58
CA TYR A 124 8.33 -11.80 6.43
C TYR A 124 7.23 -10.85 6.91
N ILE A 125 7.64 -9.74 7.49
CA ILE A 125 6.79 -8.56 7.56
C ILE A 125 6.99 -7.77 6.27
N VAL A 126 5.88 -7.43 5.61
CA VAL A 126 5.91 -6.59 4.42
C VAL A 126 5.28 -5.24 4.75
N ALA A 127 5.94 -4.16 4.37
CA ALA A 127 5.44 -2.79 4.51
C ALA A 127 5.33 -2.11 3.16
N CYS A 128 4.35 -1.23 3.00
CA CYS A 128 4.28 -0.29 1.89
C CYS A 128 4.09 1.12 2.44
N ILE A 129 4.81 2.08 1.89
CA ILE A 129 4.80 3.47 2.39
C ILE A 129 4.69 4.40 1.19
N ASP A 130 3.83 5.40 1.28
CA ASP A 130 3.75 6.49 0.32
C ASP A 130 4.49 7.72 0.89
N PRO A 131 5.73 8.03 0.40
CA PRO A 131 6.50 9.18 0.86
C PRO A 131 5.89 10.49 0.33
N ARG A 132 6.42 11.62 0.79
CA ARG A 132 6.10 12.94 0.20
C ARG A 132 6.42 12.95 -1.29
N GLY A 133 5.60 13.65 -2.08
CA GLY A 133 5.61 13.64 -3.55
C GLY A 133 4.55 12.73 -4.16
N THR A 134 3.99 11.78 -3.40
CA THR A 134 2.90 10.91 -3.84
C THR A 134 1.54 11.61 -3.80
N ALA A 135 0.48 10.93 -4.27
CA ALA A 135 -0.86 11.49 -4.42
C ALA A 135 -1.71 11.43 -3.12
N ALA A 136 -2.96 11.89 -3.26
CA ALA A 136 -4.05 11.78 -2.27
C ALA A 136 -3.86 12.55 -0.94
N ARG A 137 -2.88 13.46 -0.87
CA ARG A 137 -2.55 14.24 0.32
C ARG A 137 -2.54 15.77 0.07
N GLY A 138 -3.07 16.20 -1.07
CA GLY A 138 -3.10 17.60 -1.48
C GLY A 138 -1.87 18.04 -2.27
N GLU A 139 -1.95 19.29 -2.81
CA GLU A 139 -0.97 19.81 -3.76
C GLU A 139 0.42 20.07 -3.12
N GLU A 140 0.46 20.57 -1.91
CA GLU A 140 1.70 20.86 -1.20
C GLU A 140 2.50 19.55 -0.99
N PHE A 141 1.86 18.52 -0.46
CA PHE A 141 2.46 17.19 -0.28
C PHE A 141 2.93 16.59 -1.60
N ARG A 142 2.12 16.72 -2.67
CA ARG A 142 2.40 16.14 -3.98
C ARG A 142 3.52 16.85 -4.73
N LYS A 143 3.60 18.18 -4.63
CA LYS A 143 4.53 19.00 -5.43
C LYS A 143 5.86 19.29 -4.74
N CYS A 144 6.05 18.89 -3.49
CA CYS A 144 7.28 19.19 -2.74
C CYS A 144 8.55 18.61 -3.39
N THR A 145 8.42 17.59 -4.24
CA THR A 145 9.53 16.96 -4.96
C THR A 145 9.82 17.59 -6.33
N TYR A 146 9.09 18.67 -6.70
CA TYR A 146 9.30 19.33 -7.97
C TYR A 146 10.76 19.81 -8.13
N MET A 147 11.38 19.50 -9.27
CA MET A 147 12.79 19.79 -9.61
C MET A 147 13.84 19.15 -8.66
N GLN A 148 13.45 18.20 -7.80
CA GLN A 148 14.36 17.54 -6.86
C GLN A 148 13.96 16.08 -6.59
N LEU A 149 13.60 15.37 -7.66
CA LEU A 149 13.21 13.96 -7.57
C LEU A 149 14.30 13.09 -6.92
N GLY A 150 13.87 12.17 -6.08
CA GLY A 150 14.72 11.22 -5.38
C GLY A 150 15.30 11.75 -4.06
N LYS A 151 15.20 13.05 -3.76
CA LYS A 151 15.76 13.63 -2.53
C LYS A 151 14.82 13.39 -1.34
N ILE A 152 13.67 14.05 -1.35
CA ILE A 152 12.70 13.99 -0.24
C ILE A 152 12.13 12.58 -0.08
N GLU A 153 11.82 11.94 -1.20
CA GLU A 153 11.26 10.57 -1.21
C GLU A 153 12.22 9.57 -0.57
N SER A 154 13.52 9.61 -0.90
CA SER A 154 14.51 8.71 -0.31
C SER A 154 14.76 9.03 1.16
N ASP A 155 14.79 10.30 1.54
CA ASP A 155 14.95 10.70 2.94
C ASP A 155 13.76 10.17 3.79
N ASP A 156 12.53 10.30 3.28
CA ASP A 156 11.33 9.76 3.94
C ASP A 156 11.35 8.23 4.03
N MET A 157 11.74 7.54 2.96
CA MET A 157 11.84 6.07 2.96
C MET A 157 12.88 5.56 3.94
N ILE A 158 14.04 6.22 4.04
CA ILE A 158 15.09 5.87 5.00
C ILE A 158 14.61 6.13 6.44
N ALA A 159 13.96 7.27 6.68
CA ALA A 159 13.39 7.58 8.00
C ALA A 159 12.33 6.55 8.41
N ALA A 160 11.43 6.19 7.49
CA ALA A 160 10.41 5.18 7.73
C ALA A 160 11.00 3.79 7.98
N ALA A 161 12.04 3.40 7.23
CA ALA A 161 12.76 2.14 7.44
C ALA A 161 13.41 2.09 8.84
N LYS A 162 14.05 3.18 9.28
CA LYS A 162 14.62 3.30 10.63
C LYS A 162 13.55 3.22 11.71
N TRP A 163 12.43 3.89 11.53
CA TRP A 163 11.30 3.83 12.45
C TRP A 163 10.74 2.39 12.57
N LEU A 164 10.58 1.69 11.45
CA LEU A 164 10.14 0.30 11.43
C LEU A 164 11.17 -0.63 12.07
N ALA A 165 12.46 -0.47 11.74
CA ALA A 165 13.55 -1.25 12.33
C ALA A 165 13.66 -1.09 13.86
N GLY A 166 13.15 0.01 14.41
CA GLY A 166 13.03 0.24 15.85
C GLY A 166 11.90 -0.51 16.55
N GLN A 167 11.01 -1.19 15.81
CA GLN A 167 9.95 -2.00 16.41
C GLN A 167 10.51 -3.32 16.96
N SER A 168 10.09 -3.73 18.14
CA SER A 168 10.61 -4.91 18.85
C SER A 168 10.50 -6.23 18.05
N TYR A 169 9.53 -6.29 17.14
CA TYR A 169 9.25 -7.45 16.31
C TYR A 169 9.93 -7.41 14.93
N ILE A 170 10.76 -6.42 14.63
CA ILE A 170 11.54 -6.34 13.39
C ILE A 170 13.01 -6.72 13.66
N ASP A 171 13.56 -7.61 12.85
CA ASP A 171 14.99 -7.85 12.80
C ASP A 171 15.69 -6.70 12.06
N ALA A 172 16.22 -5.75 12.80
CA ALA A 172 16.88 -4.55 12.24
C ALA A 172 18.09 -4.86 11.33
N LYS A 173 18.60 -6.11 11.35
CA LYS A 173 19.67 -6.54 10.46
C LYS A 173 19.17 -7.13 9.14
N LYS A 174 17.86 -7.27 9.00
CA LYS A 174 17.19 -7.88 7.84
C LYS A 174 16.08 -6.98 7.28
N VAL A 175 16.47 -5.78 6.88
CA VAL A 175 15.57 -4.80 6.28
C VAL A 175 15.90 -4.66 4.80
N GLY A 176 14.99 -5.09 3.94
CA GLY A 176 15.10 -4.99 2.50
C GLY A 176 14.15 -3.93 1.91
N ILE A 177 14.45 -3.48 0.70
CA ILE A 177 13.59 -2.58 -0.08
C ILE A 177 13.48 -3.07 -1.52
N TRP A 178 12.26 -3.06 -2.04
CA TRP A 178 11.95 -3.46 -3.41
C TRP A 178 11.01 -2.47 -4.08
N GLY A 179 11.24 -2.26 -5.38
CA GLY A 179 10.35 -1.47 -6.22
C GLY A 179 10.64 -1.67 -7.70
N TRP A 180 9.62 -1.41 -8.53
CA TRP A 180 9.69 -1.52 -9.99
C TRP A 180 9.73 -0.14 -10.65
N SER A 181 10.43 0.01 -11.78
CA SER A 181 10.51 1.26 -12.54
C SER A 181 11.05 2.41 -11.68
N PHE A 182 10.28 3.48 -11.42
CA PHE A 182 10.67 4.55 -10.49
C PHE A 182 10.95 3.98 -9.09
N GLY A 183 10.21 2.94 -8.67
CA GLY A 183 10.49 2.21 -7.43
C GLY A 183 11.85 1.51 -7.45
N GLY A 184 12.32 1.04 -8.60
CA GLY A 184 13.67 0.48 -8.75
C GLY A 184 14.75 1.54 -8.60
N PHE A 185 14.56 2.73 -9.19
CA PHE A 185 15.41 3.90 -8.95
C PHE A 185 15.45 4.26 -7.46
N MET A 186 14.29 4.33 -6.80
CA MET A 186 14.19 4.65 -5.38
C MET A 186 14.84 3.58 -4.50
N SER A 187 14.64 2.29 -4.80
CA SER A 187 15.29 1.20 -4.05
C SER A 187 16.82 1.31 -4.13
N SER A 188 17.36 1.52 -5.34
CA SER A 188 18.80 1.69 -5.53
C SER A 188 19.33 2.91 -4.77
N LEU A 189 18.61 4.04 -4.84
CA LEU A 189 19.01 5.27 -4.15
C LEU A 189 18.95 5.12 -2.62
N CYS A 190 17.92 4.44 -2.09
CA CYS A 190 17.78 4.16 -0.67
C CYS A 190 18.89 3.23 -0.16
N LEU A 191 19.29 2.20 -0.92
CA LEU A 191 20.42 1.34 -0.58
C LEU A 191 21.74 2.12 -0.50
N MET A 192 21.99 3.05 -1.44
CA MET A 192 23.20 3.86 -1.45
C MET A 192 23.24 4.90 -0.32
N LYS A 193 22.10 5.53 0.01
CA LYS A 193 22.02 6.60 1.03
C LYS A 193 21.78 6.06 2.44
N GLY A 194 21.06 4.96 2.58
CA GLY A 194 20.62 4.37 3.83
C GLY A 194 21.26 3.00 4.10
N ASN A 195 22.54 2.84 3.77
CA ASN A 195 23.30 1.61 3.98
C ASN A 195 23.48 1.22 5.46
N ASP A 196 23.09 2.10 6.36
CA ASP A 196 23.05 1.88 7.80
C ASP A 196 21.74 1.21 8.27
N VAL A 197 20.72 1.15 7.42
CA VAL A 197 19.44 0.51 7.75
C VAL A 197 19.06 -0.59 6.77
N PHE A 198 19.34 -0.43 5.47
CA PHE A 198 19.01 -1.46 4.48
C PHE A 198 20.14 -2.48 4.33
N SER A 199 19.81 -3.76 4.39
CA SER A 199 20.73 -4.89 4.15
C SER A 199 20.66 -5.42 2.72
N THR A 200 19.55 -5.18 2.02
CA THR A 200 19.32 -5.59 0.63
C THR A 200 18.18 -4.79 -0.03
#